data_d234bb7a6113479abb5007b897889535
#
_entry.id   d234bb7a6113479abb5007b897889535
#
_cell.length_a   1.000
_cell.length_b   1.000
_cell.length_c   1.000
_cell.angle_alpha   90.00
_cell.angle_beta   90.00
_cell.angle_gamma   90.00
#
_symmetry.space_group_name_H-M   'P 1'
#
loop_
_entity.id
_entity.type
_entity.pdbx_description
1 polymer ?
#
loop_
_entity_poly.entity_id
_entity_poly.type
_entity_poly.pdbx_seq_one_letter_code
_entity_poly.pdbx_strand_id
1 'polypeptide(L)'
;KKIQRKAGISLEKQRLFKMGMLEKNFLVKALCDAQKSSGSETSGEVQSLINKTVNAPKGKLYLSDTEFQYAAQSLNGMRNAYLSAGRSSGGIDRVLAKLMSSKYRNVPVR
;
A
#
# COMPACT_ATOMS: atom_id res chain seq x y z
N LYS A 1 30.92 -15.36 -2.91
CA LYS A 1 30.27 -15.13 -2.43
C LYS A 1 29.74 -14.55 -2.48
N LYS A 2 29.76 -14.73 -2.55
CA LYS A 2 29.00 -14.44 -2.07
C LYS A 2 28.41 -13.89 -1.97
N ILE A 3 28.63 -14.05 -2.06
CA ILE A 3 27.93 -13.69 -1.50
C ILE A 3 27.31 -13.29 -1.52
N GLN A 4 27.25 -13.48 -1.44
CA GLN A 4 26.51 -13.29 -1.06
C GLN A 4 25.98 -13.09 -0.72
N ARG A 5 26.16 -13.18 -0.89
CA ARG A 5 25.55 -13.07 -0.19
C ARG A 5 25.11 -13.14 0.26
N LYS A 6 25.36 -13.28 0.32
CA LYS A 6 24.81 -13.49 0.98
C LYS A 6 24.20 -14.13 1.08
N ALA A 7 25.00 -14.67 0.43
CA ALA A 7 23.93 -15.53 0.55
C ALA A 7 23.24 -15.50 1.82
N GLY A 8 23.19 -15.99 2.31
CA GLY A 8 22.56 -15.91 3.53
C GLY A 8 21.25 -15.21 3.47
N ILE A 9 20.83 -14.63 4.56
CA ILE A 9 19.57 -13.91 4.64
C ILE A 9 19.76 -12.50 4.11
N SER A 10 19.03 -12.17 3.06
CA SER A 10 18.97 -10.82 2.55
C SER A 10 17.90 -10.03 3.29
N LEU A 11 18.18 -8.77 3.53
CA LEU A 11 17.21 -7.86 4.11
C LEU A 11 16.80 -6.84 3.07
N GLU A 12 15.52 -6.55 3.02
CA GLU A 12 14.97 -5.57 2.12
C GLU A 12 14.32 -4.48 2.94
N LYS A 13 14.54 -3.22 2.55
CA LYS A 13 13.89 -2.11 3.22
C LYS A 13 12.48 -1.95 2.67
N GLN A 14 11.52 -2.07 3.54
CA GLN A 14 10.12 -1.86 3.20
C GLN A 14 9.50 -0.92 4.20
N ARG A 15 8.50 -0.19 3.75
CA ARG A 15 7.76 0.70 4.63
C ARG A 15 6.75 -0.11 5.44
N LEU A 16 6.73 0.14 6.74
CA LEU A 16 5.73 -0.50 7.60
C LEU A 16 4.57 0.47 7.80
N PHE A 17 3.42 0.11 7.25
CA PHE A 17 2.20 0.86 7.40
C PHE A 17 1.30 0.12 8.38
N LYS A 18 1.06 0.74 9.53
CA LYS A 18 0.18 0.16 10.54
C LYS A 18 -1.24 0.66 10.30
N MET A 19 -2.17 -0.27 10.15
CA MET A 19 -3.55 0.04 9.80
C MET A 19 -4.49 -0.35 10.93
N GLY A 20 -5.41 0.56 11.27
CA GLY A 20 -6.61 0.15 11.95
C GLY A 20 -7.61 -0.38 10.93
N MET A 21 -8.76 -0.84 11.41
CA MET A 21 -9.79 -1.38 10.52
C MET A 21 -10.25 -0.35 9.49
N LEU A 22 -10.41 0.90 9.93
CA LEU A 22 -10.89 1.96 9.05
C LEU A 22 -9.88 2.29 7.95
N GLU A 23 -8.59 2.41 8.31
CA GLU A 23 -7.54 2.66 7.34
C GLU A 23 -7.44 1.52 6.33
N LYS A 24 -7.52 0.29 6.81
CA LYS A 24 -7.48 -0.89 5.94
C LYS A 24 -8.62 -0.86 4.94
N ASN A 25 -9.83 -0.56 5.40
CA ASN A 25 -10.99 -0.52 4.52
C ASN A 25 -10.85 0.56 3.44
N PHE A 26 -10.37 1.75 3.82
CA PHE A 26 -10.13 2.81 2.85
C PHE A 26 -9.09 2.40 1.82
N LEU A 27 -7.99 1.80 2.28
CA LEU A 27 -6.93 1.41 1.36
C LEU A 27 -7.40 0.32 0.39
N VAL A 28 -8.10 -0.69 0.88
CA VAL A 28 -8.62 -1.75 0.02
C VAL A 28 -9.58 -1.17 -1.01
N LYS A 29 -10.47 -0.29 -0.59
CA LYS A 29 -11.41 0.34 -1.52
C LYS A 29 -10.69 1.17 -2.57
N ALA A 30 -9.68 1.94 -2.15
CA ALA A 30 -8.90 2.76 -3.08
C ALA A 30 -8.18 1.90 -4.10
N LEU A 31 -7.59 0.79 -3.65
CA LEU A 31 -6.90 -0.15 -4.55
C LEU A 31 -7.86 -0.81 -5.52
N CYS A 32 -9.04 -1.19 -5.06
CA CYS A 32 -10.06 -1.77 -5.94
C CYS A 32 -10.52 -0.78 -7.00
N ASP A 33 -10.73 0.47 -6.61
CA ASP A 33 -11.12 1.52 -7.56
C ASP A 33 -10.01 1.77 -8.59
N ALA A 34 -8.76 1.78 -8.14
CA ALA A 34 -7.61 1.95 -9.03
C ALA A 34 -7.49 0.79 -9.99
N GLN A 35 -7.74 -0.43 -9.52
CA GLN A 35 -7.70 -1.62 -10.37
C GLN A 35 -8.73 -1.54 -11.50
N LYS A 36 -9.92 -1.03 -11.20
CA LYS A 36 -10.96 -0.86 -12.22
C LYS A 36 -10.59 0.19 -13.24
N SER A 37 -9.87 1.22 -12.81
CA SER A 37 -9.48 2.33 -13.70
C SER A 37 -8.22 2.03 -14.50
N SER A 38 -7.39 1.11 -14.01
CA SER A 38 -6.11 0.77 -14.64
C SER A 38 -6.31 -0.18 -15.81
N GLY A 39 -5.37 -0.15 -16.72
CA GLY A 39 -5.32 -1.16 -17.75
C GLY A 39 -4.90 -2.50 -17.16
N SER A 40 -4.93 -3.53 -17.98
CA SER A 40 -4.60 -4.88 -17.56
C SER A 40 -3.15 -5.05 -17.12
N GLU A 41 -2.27 -4.13 -17.52
CA GLU A 41 -0.84 -4.25 -17.23
C GLU A 41 -0.53 -4.19 -15.74
N THR A 42 -1.22 -3.33 -15.01
CA THR A 42 -0.97 -3.14 -13.57
C THR A 42 -1.98 -3.87 -12.70
N SER A 43 -3.02 -4.44 -13.30
CA SER A 43 -4.11 -5.06 -12.57
C SER A 43 -3.62 -6.20 -11.67
N GLY A 44 -2.69 -7.02 -12.15
CA GLY A 44 -2.16 -8.13 -11.37
C GLY A 44 -1.37 -7.66 -10.14
N GLU A 45 -0.57 -6.62 -10.31
CA GLU A 45 0.20 -6.06 -9.20
C GLU A 45 -0.71 -5.43 -8.15
N VAL A 46 -1.73 -4.70 -8.60
CA VAL A 46 -2.70 -4.10 -7.69
C VAL A 46 -3.49 -5.18 -6.97
N GLN A 47 -3.89 -6.24 -7.69
CA GLN A 47 -4.61 -7.35 -7.07
C GLN A 47 -3.75 -8.02 -5.99
N SER A 48 -2.47 -8.22 -6.27
CA SER A 48 -1.55 -8.80 -5.31
C SER A 48 -1.46 -7.93 -4.05
N LEU A 49 -1.40 -6.62 -4.24
CA LEU A 49 -1.35 -5.67 -3.13
C LEU A 49 -2.67 -5.69 -2.33
N ILE A 50 -3.80 -5.79 -3.01
CA ILE A 50 -5.09 -5.92 -2.33
C ILE A 50 -5.11 -7.15 -1.43
N ASN A 51 -4.67 -8.29 -1.97
CA ASN A 51 -4.63 -9.54 -1.20
C ASN A 51 -3.70 -9.41 0.01
N LYS A 52 -2.54 -8.80 -0.19
CA LYS A 52 -1.58 -8.56 0.88
C LYS A 52 -2.18 -7.67 1.98
N THR A 53 -2.90 -6.63 1.57
CA THR A 53 -3.53 -5.70 2.51
C THR A 53 -4.62 -6.38 3.33
N VAL A 54 -5.47 -7.15 2.66
CA VAL A 54 -6.56 -7.87 3.33
C VAL A 54 -6.01 -8.86 4.36
N ASN A 55 -4.89 -9.50 4.03
CA ASN A 55 -4.31 -10.55 4.86
C ASN A 55 -3.22 -10.06 5.81
N ALA A 56 -2.99 -8.75 5.90
CA ALA A 56 -1.93 -8.18 6.74
C ALA A 56 -2.16 -8.56 8.21
N PRO A 57 -1.22 -9.29 8.83
CA PRO A 57 -1.41 -9.73 10.22
C PRO A 57 -1.36 -8.55 11.17
N LYS A 58 -2.35 -8.46 12.04
CA LYS A 58 -2.43 -7.41 13.07
C LYS A 58 -2.37 -5.99 12.49
N GLY A 59 -2.79 -5.84 11.24
CA GLY A 59 -2.79 -4.54 10.58
C GLY A 59 -1.42 -4.05 10.16
N LYS A 60 -0.40 -4.88 10.20
CA LYS A 60 0.95 -4.51 9.81
C LYS A 60 1.18 -4.84 8.35
N LEU A 61 1.25 -3.81 7.53
CA LEU A 61 1.45 -3.98 6.09
C LEU A 61 2.83 -3.47 5.71
N TYR A 62 3.65 -4.38 5.17
CA TYR A 62 4.97 -4.02 4.67
C TYR A 62 4.89 -3.76 3.18
N LEU A 63 5.35 -2.58 2.76
CA LEU A 63 5.23 -2.13 1.38
C LEU A 63 6.62 -1.90 0.79
N SER A 64 6.86 -2.48 -0.39
CA SER A 64 8.01 -2.11 -1.20
C SER A 64 7.76 -0.70 -1.75
N ASP A 65 8.79 -0.09 -2.34
CA ASP A 65 8.65 1.24 -2.92
C ASP A 65 7.57 1.28 -4.00
N THR A 66 7.51 0.26 -4.84
CA THR A 66 6.49 0.16 -5.89
C THR A 66 5.09 0.04 -5.29
N GLU A 67 4.95 -0.83 -4.30
CA GLU A 67 3.66 -1.01 -3.62
C GLU A 67 3.22 0.26 -2.91
N PHE A 68 4.17 0.95 -2.29
CA PHE A 68 3.89 2.23 -1.63
C PHE A 68 3.35 3.25 -2.63
N GLN A 69 3.96 3.33 -3.82
CA GLN A 69 3.50 4.24 -4.86
C GLN A 69 2.08 3.90 -5.32
N TYR A 70 1.78 2.62 -5.53
CA TYR A 70 0.44 2.20 -5.90
C TYR A 70 -0.58 2.59 -4.83
N ALA A 71 -0.24 2.36 -3.57
CA ALA A 71 -1.13 2.70 -2.46
C ALA A 71 -1.39 4.20 -2.40
N ALA A 72 -0.32 5.00 -2.51
CA ALA A 72 -0.44 6.46 -2.45
C ALA A 72 -1.26 7.00 -3.62
N GLN A 73 -0.98 6.51 -4.84
CA GLN A 73 -1.71 6.94 -6.03
C GLN A 73 -3.19 6.56 -5.94
N SER A 74 -3.47 5.35 -5.44
CA SER A 74 -4.84 4.88 -5.30
C SER A 74 -5.62 5.75 -4.32
N LEU A 75 -5.00 6.08 -3.18
CA LEU A 75 -5.64 6.95 -2.19
C LEU A 75 -5.85 8.36 -2.73
N ASN A 76 -4.87 8.90 -3.47
CA ASN A 76 -5.02 10.20 -4.11
C ASN A 76 -6.16 10.20 -5.12
N GLY A 77 -6.29 9.14 -5.90
CA GLY A 77 -7.38 9.01 -6.86
C GLY A 77 -8.74 9.02 -6.18
N MET A 78 -8.85 8.27 -5.09
CA MET A 78 -10.09 8.23 -4.32
C MET A 78 -10.40 9.58 -3.69
N ARG A 79 -9.37 10.25 -3.17
CA ARG A 79 -9.51 11.59 -2.60
C ARG A 79 -10.06 12.57 -3.63
N ASN A 80 -9.47 12.56 -4.83
CA ASN A 80 -9.92 13.44 -5.92
C ASN A 80 -11.36 13.14 -6.31
N ALA A 81 -11.73 11.87 -6.37
CA ALA A 81 -13.09 11.47 -6.71
C ALA A 81 -14.09 11.98 -5.66
N TYR A 82 -13.73 11.89 -4.37
CA TYR A 82 -14.58 12.40 -3.30
C TYR A 82 -14.75 13.91 -3.42
N LEU A 83 -13.65 14.64 -3.62
CA LEU A 83 -13.71 16.09 -3.73
C LEU A 83 -14.53 16.53 -4.95
N SER A 84 -14.38 15.83 -6.08
CA SER A 84 -15.15 16.12 -7.28
C SER A 84 -16.65 15.90 -7.07
N ALA A 85 -17.00 14.96 -6.19
CA ALA A 85 -18.40 14.67 -5.87
C ALA A 85 -18.94 15.56 -4.75
N GLY A 86 -18.14 16.52 -4.28
CA GLY A 86 -18.56 17.40 -3.19
C GLY A 86 -18.55 16.73 -1.83
N ARG A 87 -17.83 15.63 -1.70
CA ARG A 87 -17.77 14.87 -0.44
C ARG A 87 -16.49 15.19 0.33
N SER A 88 -16.54 14.99 1.64
CA SER A 88 -15.37 15.21 2.48
C SER A 88 -14.35 14.10 2.27
N SER A 89 -13.09 14.48 2.12
CA SER A 89 -11.97 13.54 1.98
C SER A 89 -11.19 13.36 3.28
N GLY A 90 -11.72 13.85 4.41
CA GLY A 90 -10.97 13.85 5.67
C GLY A 90 -10.47 12.50 6.11
N GLY A 91 -11.29 11.45 5.97
CA GLY A 91 -10.87 10.10 6.31
C GLY A 91 -9.76 9.60 5.41
N ILE A 92 -9.88 9.88 4.11
CA ILE A 92 -8.87 9.48 3.14
C ILE A 92 -7.57 10.24 3.37
N ASP A 93 -7.67 11.54 3.65
CA ASP A 93 -6.50 12.38 3.94
C ASP A 93 -5.74 11.84 5.14
N ARG A 94 -6.45 11.38 6.16
CA ARG A 94 -5.81 10.81 7.34
C ARG A 94 -5.05 9.55 7.00
N VAL A 95 -5.64 8.65 6.21
CA VAL A 95 -4.99 7.41 5.79
C VAL A 95 -3.76 7.73 4.95
N LEU A 96 -3.90 8.66 4.02
CA LEU A 96 -2.79 9.06 3.15
C LEU A 96 -1.65 9.67 3.95
N ALA A 97 -1.95 10.56 4.89
CA ALA A 97 -0.93 11.18 5.75
C ALA A 97 -0.19 10.11 6.56
N LYS A 98 -0.92 9.14 7.09
CA LYS A 98 -0.32 8.05 7.85
C LYS A 98 0.57 7.18 6.96
N LEU A 99 0.13 6.91 5.73
CA LEU A 99 0.93 6.16 4.77
C LEU A 99 2.20 6.91 4.42
N MET A 100 2.10 8.21 4.15
CA MET A 100 3.27 9.02 3.78
C MET A 100 4.28 9.15 4.91
N SER A 101 3.84 9.01 6.15
CA SER A 101 4.74 9.06 7.30
C SER A 101 5.25 7.68 7.73
N SER A 102 4.88 6.63 7.01
CA SER A 102 5.37 5.29 7.32
C SER A 102 6.88 5.21 7.15
N LYS A 103 7.53 4.44 8.01
CA LYS A 103 8.98 4.37 8.04
C LYS A 103 9.48 3.05 7.47
N TYR A 104 10.68 3.08 6.94
CA TYR A 104 11.34 1.87 6.45
C TYR A 104 11.69 0.94 7.60
N ARG A 105 11.53 -0.34 7.34
CA ARG A 105 11.98 -1.41 8.24
C ARG A 105 12.73 -2.43 7.40
N ASN A 106 13.71 -3.06 8.00
CA ASN A 106 14.38 -4.18 7.34
C ASN A 106 13.53 -5.43 7.51
N VAL A 107 13.21 -6.05 6.39
CA VAL A 107 12.35 -7.23 6.36
C VAL A 107 13.14 -8.37 5.73
N PRO A 108 13.18 -9.56 6.36
CA PRO A 108 13.82 -10.70 5.72
C PRO A 108 13.18 -11.04 4.39
N VAL A 109 13.99 -11.24 3.38
CA VAL A 109 13.52 -11.61 2.05
C VAL A 109 13.55 -13.12 1.93
N ARG A 110 12.49 -13.69 1.42
CA ARG A 110 12.36 -15.14 1.28
C ARG A 110 12.12 -15.55 -0.14
#